data_4a0147a7656ebd7313cbda3ffcf43fb5
#
_entry.id   4a0147a7656ebd7313cbda3ffcf43fb5
#
_cell.length_a   1.000
_cell.length_b   1.000
_cell.length_c   1.000
_cell.angle_alpha   90.00
_cell.angle_beta   90.00
_cell.angle_gamma   90.00
#
_symmetry.space_group_name_H-M   'P 1'
#
loop_
_entity.id
_entity.type
_entity.pdbx_description
1 polymer ?
#
loop_
_entity_poly.entity_id
_entity_poly.type
_entity_poly.pdbx_seq_one_letter_code
_entity_poly.pdbx_strand_id
1 'polypeptide(L)'
;MSEQIELTKEQYGPLFKYVQDEEVSDIDCNGRRIWITRGSERRFCVEETLTSDFIAAFCQKLAILQRQNFNPANPLLEAETKTLRISVLHESVSVGGRSISIRKSLPKRRFTRESAIADGYADEKMLTFLESCIRAHFTFVICGNPGSGKTECAKYLATQIPAWERIITIEDNPEWHLKQIHPEADVIELKVDKNENAGIFTYSDAIKASLRQNPRWMMLSEARGREACQLMEAWSTGICGMTTLHTDDTRKIPERILNMIGSYGDAQRLENQIYNDIDVGIKLGFARNAQGLSYRRIEQICLFGREQGRNESWLWVDRGEATGQPAPGAIRKKLKQAGIEVD
;
A
#
# COMPACT_ATOMS: atom_id res chain seq x y z
N MET A 1 -7.35 3.04 -19.74
CA MET A 1 -6.28 3.67 -18.91
C MET A 1 -6.47 5.18 -18.97
N SER A 2 -6.64 5.86 -17.84
CA SER A 2 -6.64 7.33 -17.80
C SER A 2 -5.27 7.85 -18.22
N GLU A 3 -5.21 8.74 -19.21
CA GLU A 3 -3.97 9.44 -19.55
C GLU A 3 -3.53 10.29 -18.34
N GLN A 4 -2.26 10.19 -17.96
CA GLN A 4 -1.70 11.07 -16.92
C GLN A 4 -1.71 12.51 -17.45
N ILE A 5 -2.27 13.42 -16.68
CA ILE A 5 -2.31 14.83 -17.01
C ILE A 5 -1.12 15.59 -16.41
N GLU A 6 -0.77 16.69 -17.01
CA GLU A 6 0.19 17.66 -16.46
C GLU A 6 -0.54 18.98 -16.18
N LEU A 7 -0.32 19.54 -15.00
CA LEU A 7 -0.86 20.83 -14.59
C LEU A 7 0.29 21.80 -14.31
N THR A 8 0.13 23.04 -14.79
CA THR A 8 1.10 24.11 -14.52
C THR A 8 0.89 24.72 -13.13
N LYS A 9 1.85 25.47 -12.64
CA LYS A 9 1.78 26.23 -11.39
C LYS A 9 0.53 27.10 -11.33
N GLU A 10 0.24 27.80 -12.42
CA GLU A 10 -0.90 28.71 -12.54
C GLU A 10 -2.23 27.96 -12.44
N GLN A 11 -2.28 26.74 -13.00
CA GLN A 11 -3.47 25.90 -12.95
C GLN A 11 -3.75 25.35 -11.54
N TYR A 12 -2.71 25.07 -10.76
CA TYR A 12 -2.87 24.72 -9.35
C TYR A 12 -3.26 25.91 -8.49
N GLY A 13 -2.90 27.15 -8.90
CA GLY A 13 -3.20 28.37 -8.15
C GLY A 13 -2.83 28.26 -6.67
N PRO A 14 -3.76 28.58 -5.73
CA PRO A 14 -3.50 28.52 -4.30
C PRO A 14 -3.15 27.12 -3.76
N LEU A 15 -3.46 26.06 -4.49
CA LEU A 15 -3.11 24.69 -4.12
C LEU A 15 -1.62 24.38 -4.38
N PHE A 16 -0.94 25.16 -5.24
CA PHE A 16 0.42 24.86 -5.69
C PHE A 16 1.42 24.71 -4.55
N LYS A 17 1.38 25.61 -3.57
CA LYS A 17 2.29 25.56 -2.40
C LYS A 17 2.19 24.24 -1.61
N TYR A 18 1.00 23.66 -1.53
CA TYR A 18 0.77 22.37 -0.86
C TYR A 18 1.16 21.18 -1.76
N VAL A 19 0.94 21.32 -3.06
CA VAL A 19 1.37 20.32 -4.03
C VAL A 19 2.91 20.24 -4.07
N GLN A 20 3.59 21.35 -3.96
CA GLN A 20 5.05 21.43 -3.97
C GLN A 20 5.71 20.95 -2.67
N ASP A 21 5.03 21.15 -1.53
CA ASP A 21 5.54 20.74 -0.21
C ASP A 21 5.58 19.22 -0.08
N GLU A 22 6.77 18.65 -0.12
CA GLU A 22 7.00 17.19 -0.11
C GLU A 22 6.52 16.49 1.17
N GLU A 23 6.38 17.22 2.28
CA GLU A 23 5.87 16.69 3.55
C GLU A 23 4.34 16.56 3.55
N VAL A 24 3.65 17.23 2.65
CA VAL A 24 2.21 17.09 2.47
C VAL A 24 1.90 15.78 1.75
N SER A 25 1.07 14.94 2.35
CA SER A 25 0.57 13.70 1.76
C SER A 25 -0.81 13.85 1.14
N ASP A 26 -1.70 14.60 1.78
CA ASP A 26 -3.07 14.78 1.31
C ASP A 26 -3.51 16.24 1.43
N ILE A 27 -4.28 16.70 0.44
CA ILE A 27 -4.89 18.02 0.36
C ILE A 27 -6.37 17.81 0.13
N ASP A 28 -7.19 18.08 1.13
CA ASP A 28 -8.63 17.91 1.06
C ASP A 28 -9.35 19.26 1.12
N CYS A 29 -10.25 19.51 0.17
CA CYS A 29 -11.14 20.67 0.15
C CYS A 29 -12.58 20.21 0.24
N ASN A 30 -13.34 20.75 1.18
CA ASN A 30 -14.77 20.47 1.36
C ASN A 30 -15.70 21.54 0.76
N GLY A 31 -15.25 22.23 -0.28
CA GLY A 31 -15.96 23.30 -0.92
C GLY A 31 -15.75 24.69 -0.30
N ARG A 32 -15.18 24.78 0.90
CA ARG A 32 -14.93 26.05 1.62
C ARG A 32 -13.57 26.13 2.33
N ARG A 33 -13.05 24.99 2.73
CA ARG A 33 -11.87 24.90 3.60
C ARG A 33 -10.91 23.86 3.09
N ILE A 34 -9.61 24.10 3.31
CA ILE A 34 -8.54 23.14 2.99
C ILE A 34 -8.07 22.48 4.28
N TRP A 35 -7.94 21.19 4.21
CA TRP A 35 -7.29 20.35 5.22
C TRP A 35 -6.04 19.73 4.62
N ILE A 36 -4.93 19.87 5.31
CA ILE A 36 -3.61 19.39 4.88
C ILE A 36 -3.15 18.30 5.84
N THR A 37 -2.73 17.17 5.29
CA THR A 37 -2.12 16.10 6.06
C THR A 37 -0.61 16.13 5.86
N ARG A 38 0.16 16.20 6.96
CA ARG A 38 1.61 16.02 7.01
C ARG A 38 1.94 14.94 8.03
N GLY A 39 2.62 13.88 7.61
CA GLY A 39 2.87 12.75 8.49
C GLY A 39 1.58 12.17 9.07
N SER A 40 1.42 12.18 10.39
CA SER A 40 0.21 11.76 11.11
C SER A 40 -0.72 12.91 11.47
N GLU A 41 -0.33 14.15 11.21
CA GLU A 41 -1.11 15.33 11.56
C GLU A 41 -1.97 15.80 10.40
N ARG A 42 -3.24 16.10 10.70
CA ARG A 42 -4.17 16.75 9.78
C ARG A 42 -4.58 18.09 10.34
N ARG A 43 -4.26 19.15 9.62
CA ARG A 43 -4.51 20.54 10.06
C ARG A 43 -5.39 21.26 9.06
N PHE A 44 -6.28 22.10 9.58
CA PHE A 44 -7.02 23.08 8.81
C PHE A 44 -6.11 24.24 8.42
N CYS A 45 -6.21 24.66 7.15
CA CYS A 45 -5.51 25.83 6.64
C CYS A 45 -6.50 26.86 6.13
N VAL A 46 -6.29 28.12 6.51
CA VAL A 46 -7.02 29.26 5.94
C VAL A 46 -6.35 29.63 4.62
N GLU A 47 -7.14 29.66 3.54
CA GLU A 47 -6.68 30.06 2.22
C GLU A 47 -7.70 31.00 1.59
N GLU A 48 -7.46 32.30 1.72
CA GLU A 48 -8.38 33.33 1.28
C GLU A 48 -8.56 33.37 -0.25
N THR A 49 -7.56 32.92 -0.98
CA THR A 49 -7.59 32.87 -2.46
C THR A 49 -8.30 31.63 -3.02
N LEU A 50 -8.71 30.70 -2.16
CA LEU A 50 -9.50 29.54 -2.55
C LEU A 50 -10.97 29.90 -2.66
N THR A 51 -11.31 30.56 -3.76
CA THR A 51 -12.69 30.97 -4.04
C THR A 51 -13.50 29.83 -4.70
N SER A 52 -14.83 29.91 -4.62
CA SER A 52 -15.71 28.97 -5.34
C SER A 52 -15.48 28.99 -6.85
N ASP A 53 -15.15 30.18 -7.40
CA ASP A 53 -14.87 30.33 -8.84
C ASP A 53 -13.56 29.65 -9.23
N PHE A 54 -12.50 29.79 -8.38
CA PHE A 54 -11.27 29.04 -8.61
C PHE A 54 -11.53 27.54 -8.57
N ILE A 55 -12.23 27.03 -7.55
CA ILE A 55 -12.56 25.60 -7.42
C ILE A 55 -13.31 25.11 -8.67
N ALA A 56 -14.29 25.88 -9.14
CA ALA A 56 -15.06 25.55 -10.33
C ALA A 56 -14.18 25.46 -11.58
N ALA A 57 -13.32 26.47 -11.79
CA ALA A 57 -12.40 26.54 -12.92
C ALA A 57 -11.35 25.41 -12.87
N PHE A 58 -10.81 25.09 -11.70
CA PHE A 58 -9.88 24.00 -11.49
C PHE A 58 -10.51 22.64 -11.86
N CYS A 59 -11.72 22.36 -11.35
CA CYS A 59 -12.43 21.12 -11.66
C CYS A 59 -12.75 21.00 -13.14
N GLN A 60 -13.21 22.10 -13.78
CA GLN A 60 -13.49 22.12 -15.21
C GLN A 60 -12.21 21.86 -16.04
N LYS A 61 -11.08 22.43 -15.61
CA LYS A 61 -9.80 22.20 -16.28
C LYS A 61 -9.38 20.73 -16.19
N LEU A 62 -9.52 20.12 -15.02
CA LEU A 62 -9.25 18.69 -14.83
C LEU A 62 -10.13 17.83 -15.75
N ALA A 63 -11.43 18.15 -15.84
CA ALA A 63 -12.38 17.43 -16.70
C ALA A 63 -11.98 17.48 -18.18
N ILE A 64 -11.57 18.66 -18.66
CA ILE A 64 -11.10 18.85 -20.03
C ILE A 64 -9.83 18.02 -20.29
N LEU A 65 -8.84 18.08 -19.38
CA LEU A 65 -7.58 17.35 -19.52
C LEU A 65 -7.78 15.83 -19.49
N GLN A 66 -8.74 15.36 -18.68
CA GLN A 66 -9.11 13.95 -18.61
C GLN A 66 -10.09 13.51 -19.70
N ARG A 67 -10.58 14.46 -20.54
CA ARG A 67 -11.62 14.20 -21.54
C ARG A 67 -12.87 13.54 -20.93
N GLN A 68 -13.22 13.95 -19.72
CA GLN A 68 -14.38 13.44 -18.99
C GLN A 68 -15.46 14.51 -18.86
N ASN A 69 -16.71 14.08 -18.93
CA ASN A 69 -17.84 14.93 -18.59
C ASN A 69 -17.96 15.05 -17.07
N PHE A 70 -17.90 16.27 -16.54
CA PHE A 70 -18.09 16.56 -15.13
C PHE A 70 -19.25 17.55 -14.95
N ASN A 71 -20.39 17.04 -14.52
CA ASN A 71 -21.65 17.76 -14.41
C ASN A 71 -22.61 17.00 -13.46
N PRO A 72 -23.83 17.50 -13.17
CA PRO A 72 -24.78 16.81 -12.29
C PRO A 72 -25.13 15.36 -12.69
N ALA A 73 -25.05 15.02 -13.99
CA ALA A 73 -25.29 13.64 -14.44
C ALA A 73 -24.05 12.73 -14.29
N ASN A 74 -22.87 13.34 -14.26
CA ASN A 74 -21.58 12.67 -14.05
C ASN A 74 -20.84 13.38 -12.92
N PRO A 75 -21.24 13.19 -11.65
CA PRO A 75 -20.81 14.01 -10.52
C PRO A 75 -19.46 13.62 -9.94
N LEU A 76 -18.82 12.54 -10.40
CA LEU A 76 -17.49 12.08 -9.98
C LEU A 76 -16.48 12.33 -11.09
N LEU A 77 -15.37 12.98 -10.75
CA LEU A 77 -14.22 13.16 -11.62
C LEU A 77 -12.98 12.59 -10.93
N GLU A 78 -12.28 11.69 -11.58
CA GLU A 78 -10.98 11.19 -11.16
C GLU A 78 -9.90 11.60 -12.17
N ALA A 79 -8.79 12.14 -11.67
CA ALA A 79 -7.66 12.57 -12.48
C ALA A 79 -6.35 12.12 -11.85
N GLU A 80 -5.36 11.82 -12.69
CA GLU A 80 -4.04 11.38 -12.26
C GLU A 80 -2.94 12.18 -12.96
N THR A 81 -1.94 12.57 -12.17
CA THR A 81 -0.66 13.04 -12.67
C THR A 81 0.42 12.00 -12.35
N LYS A 82 1.68 12.26 -12.66
CA LYS A 82 2.80 11.37 -12.26
C LYS A 82 2.89 11.11 -10.76
N THR A 83 2.45 12.06 -9.95
CA THR A 83 2.64 12.04 -8.48
C THR A 83 1.39 12.35 -7.68
N LEU A 84 0.28 12.69 -8.34
CA LEU A 84 -0.97 13.05 -7.67
C LEU A 84 -2.12 12.20 -8.18
N ARG A 85 -2.97 11.83 -7.26
CA ARG A 85 -4.30 11.31 -7.52
C ARG A 85 -5.31 12.34 -7.02
N ILE A 86 -6.21 12.75 -7.90
CA ILE A 86 -7.20 13.80 -7.65
C ILE A 86 -8.59 13.19 -7.81
N SER A 87 -9.42 13.28 -6.77
CA SER A 87 -10.83 12.90 -6.82
C SER A 87 -11.68 14.11 -6.50
N VAL A 88 -12.70 14.34 -7.32
CA VAL A 88 -13.60 15.50 -7.20
C VAL A 88 -15.05 15.06 -7.21
N LEU A 89 -15.82 15.59 -6.26
CA LEU A 89 -17.28 15.44 -6.24
C LEU A 89 -17.94 16.76 -6.61
N HIS A 90 -18.92 16.68 -7.51
CA HIS A 90 -19.72 17.82 -7.95
C HIS A 90 -20.66 18.30 -6.84
N GLU A 91 -20.98 19.59 -6.82
CA GLU A 91 -21.89 20.20 -5.85
C GLU A 91 -23.33 19.66 -5.90
N SER A 92 -23.73 18.97 -6.96
CA SER A 92 -25.02 18.28 -7.04
C SER A 92 -25.14 17.10 -6.07
N VAL A 93 -24.03 16.52 -5.62
CA VAL A 93 -23.95 15.39 -4.67
C VAL A 93 -23.18 15.75 -3.39
N SER A 94 -22.38 16.82 -3.42
CA SER A 94 -21.64 17.33 -2.27
C SER A 94 -22.29 18.63 -1.77
N VAL A 95 -23.16 18.51 -0.78
CA VAL A 95 -24.04 19.62 -0.29
C VAL A 95 -23.26 20.86 0.18
N GLY A 96 -22.02 20.72 0.60
CA GLY A 96 -21.16 21.84 1.07
C GLY A 96 -20.45 22.60 -0.05
N GLY A 97 -20.64 22.23 -1.31
CA GLY A 97 -19.89 22.69 -2.49
C GLY A 97 -19.03 21.57 -3.06
N ARG A 98 -18.27 21.83 -4.10
CA ARG A 98 -17.38 20.84 -4.73
C ARG A 98 -16.35 20.34 -3.75
N SER A 99 -16.27 19.01 -3.58
CA SER A 99 -15.24 18.39 -2.73
C SER A 99 -14.06 17.95 -3.60
N ILE A 100 -12.86 18.27 -3.17
CA ILE A 100 -11.62 17.85 -3.86
C ILE A 100 -10.75 17.11 -2.84
N SER A 101 -10.25 15.94 -3.22
CA SER A 101 -9.22 15.22 -2.48
C SER A 101 -8.04 14.97 -3.40
N ILE A 102 -6.87 15.43 -3.00
CA ILE A 102 -5.61 15.24 -3.72
C ILE A 102 -4.69 14.43 -2.82
N ARG A 103 -4.34 13.22 -3.25
CA ARG A 103 -3.33 12.39 -2.59
C ARG A 103 -2.03 12.45 -3.37
N LYS A 104 -0.92 12.59 -2.65
CA LYS A 104 0.43 12.62 -3.23
C LYS A 104 1.09 11.25 -3.07
N SER A 105 1.63 10.75 -4.19
CA SER A 105 2.47 9.57 -4.24
C SER A 105 3.81 9.96 -4.86
N LEU A 106 4.78 10.29 -4.00
CA LEU A 106 6.09 10.75 -4.46
C LEU A 106 7.02 9.56 -4.70
N PRO A 107 7.89 9.64 -5.75
CA PRO A 107 8.88 8.61 -6.03
C PRO A 107 10.08 8.73 -5.07
N LYS A 108 9.80 8.67 -3.76
CA LYS A 108 10.82 8.71 -2.71
C LYS A 108 10.46 7.74 -1.58
N ARG A 109 11.48 7.28 -0.87
CA ARG A 109 11.28 6.61 0.42
C ARG A 109 11.05 7.68 1.48
N ARG A 110 10.04 7.48 2.33
CA ARG A 110 9.75 8.42 3.40
C ARG A 110 10.60 8.18 4.65
N PHE A 111 11.24 7.04 4.76
CA PHE A 111 12.16 6.73 5.85
C PHE A 111 13.30 5.82 5.40
N THR A 112 14.41 5.89 6.13
CA THR A 112 15.55 4.99 6.08
C THR A 112 15.55 4.08 7.31
N ARG A 113 16.46 3.10 7.39
CA ARG A 113 16.63 2.28 8.60
C ARG A 113 16.90 3.14 9.83
N GLU A 114 17.81 4.10 9.71
CA GLU A 114 18.21 5.01 10.78
C GLU A 114 17.05 5.86 11.28
N SER A 115 16.32 6.48 10.37
CA SER A 115 15.17 7.30 10.74
C SER A 115 14.01 6.48 11.30
N ALA A 116 13.78 5.25 10.80
CA ALA A 116 12.78 4.35 11.34
C ALA A 116 13.03 3.98 12.80
N ILE A 117 14.31 3.76 13.17
CA ILE A 117 14.70 3.50 14.56
C ILE A 117 14.55 4.79 15.40
N ALA A 118 15.09 5.90 14.92
CA ALA A 118 15.08 7.18 15.64
C ALA A 118 13.66 7.68 15.91
N ASP A 119 12.75 7.51 14.97
CA ASP A 119 11.34 7.95 15.07
C ASP A 119 10.44 6.95 15.81
N GLY A 120 10.99 5.81 16.27
CA GLY A 120 10.23 4.77 16.97
C GLY A 120 9.26 4.00 16.07
N TYR A 121 9.50 4.01 14.75
CA TYR A 121 8.70 3.23 13.80
C TYR A 121 8.88 1.72 13.99
N ALA A 122 10.12 1.29 14.20
CA ALA A 122 10.50 -0.07 14.55
C ALA A 122 11.82 -0.07 15.32
N ASP A 123 12.07 -1.07 16.13
CA ASP A 123 13.39 -1.26 16.73
C ASP A 123 14.38 -1.94 15.76
N GLU A 124 15.64 -1.97 16.14
CA GLU A 124 16.71 -2.52 15.33
C GLU A 124 16.54 -4.03 15.09
N LYS A 125 16.08 -4.79 16.10
CA LYS A 125 15.84 -6.24 15.98
C LYS A 125 14.74 -6.54 14.97
N MET A 126 13.62 -5.78 15.01
CA MET A 126 12.53 -5.92 14.06
C MET A 126 12.99 -5.69 12.62
N LEU A 127 13.74 -4.60 12.36
CA LEU A 127 14.22 -4.29 11.01
C LEU A 127 15.21 -5.35 10.52
N THR A 128 16.18 -5.75 11.36
CA THR A 128 17.14 -6.80 11.02
C THR A 128 16.45 -8.11 10.68
N PHE A 129 15.43 -8.48 11.45
CA PHE A 129 14.61 -9.66 11.20
C PHE A 129 13.88 -9.57 9.87
N LEU A 130 13.15 -8.48 9.61
CA LEU A 130 12.40 -8.29 8.36
C LEU A 130 13.31 -8.28 7.13
N GLU A 131 14.46 -7.63 7.20
CA GLU A 131 15.47 -7.63 6.14
C GLU A 131 16.06 -9.04 5.91
N SER A 132 16.23 -9.82 6.98
CA SER A 132 16.66 -11.22 6.87
C SER A 132 15.57 -12.08 6.21
N CYS A 133 14.30 -11.83 6.51
CA CYS A 133 13.19 -12.49 5.83
C CYS A 133 13.13 -12.16 4.33
N ILE A 134 13.45 -10.92 3.92
CA ILE A 134 13.57 -10.57 2.49
C ILE A 134 14.68 -11.40 1.83
N ARG A 135 15.86 -11.46 2.44
CA ARG A 135 17.00 -12.26 1.93
C ARG A 135 16.69 -13.76 1.86
N ALA A 136 15.82 -14.24 2.76
CA ALA A 136 15.35 -15.61 2.80
C ALA A 136 14.17 -15.89 1.84
N HIS A 137 13.75 -14.89 1.08
CA HIS A 137 12.65 -14.98 0.12
C HIS A 137 11.29 -15.30 0.77
N PHE A 138 11.03 -14.74 1.92
CA PHE A 138 9.73 -14.85 2.57
C PHE A 138 8.70 -13.96 1.87
N THR A 139 7.46 -14.41 1.89
CA THR A 139 6.31 -13.69 1.34
C THR A 139 5.62 -12.87 2.44
N PHE A 140 5.30 -11.61 2.14
CA PHE A 140 4.81 -10.64 3.11
C PHE A 140 3.38 -10.19 2.83
N VAL A 141 2.62 -10.01 3.90
CA VAL A 141 1.33 -9.30 3.87
C VAL A 141 1.36 -8.17 4.89
N ILE A 142 1.24 -6.93 4.41
CA ILE A 142 1.26 -5.74 5.26
C ILE A 142 -0.18 -5.25 5.46
N CYS A 143 -0.60 -5.09 6.70
CA CYS A 143 -1.96 -4.70 7.03
C CYS A 143 -2.02 -3.47 7.94
N GLY A 144 -3.21 -2.94 8.13
CA GLY A 144 -3.48 -1.78 8.97
C GLY A 144 -4.53 -0.84 8.36
N ASN A 145 -4.90 0.17 9.11
CA ASN A 145 -5.90 1.15 8.71
C ASN A 145 -5.44 2.01 7.51
N PRO A 146 -6.36 2.67 6.80
CA PRO A 146 -6.00 3.69 5.83
C PRO A 146 -5.08 4.74 6.44
N GLY A 147 -4.04 5.15 5.70
CA GLY A 147 -3.07 6.14 6.16
C GLY A 147 -2.02 5.62 7.16
N SER A 148 -2.03 4.35 7.56
CA SER A 148 -1.04 3.77 8.49
C SER A 148 0.37 3.64 7.89
N GLY A 149 0.54 3.82 6.57
CA GLY A 149 1.84 3.77 5.90
C GLY A 149 2.19 2.41 5.29
N LYS A 150 1.21 1.55 4.99
CA LYS A 150 1.43 0.23 4.37
C LYS A 150 2.32 0.30 3.13
N THR A 151 2.00 1.22 2.22
CA THR A 151 2.78 1.44 0.99
C THR A 151 4.23 1.83 1.30
N GLU A 152 4.47 2.68 2.30
CA GLU A 152 5.82 3.10 2.65
C GLU A 152 6.63 1.98 3.31
N CYS A 153 5.99 1.13 4.12
CA CYS A 153 6.60 -0.10 4.65
C CYS A 153 6.99 -1.04 3.51
N ALA A 154 6.07 -1.26 2.56
CA ALA A 154 6.31 -2.09 1.39
C ALA A 154 7.48 -1.56 0.54
N LYS A 155 7.54 -0.24 0.28
CA LYS A 155 8.67 0.40 -0.41
C LYS A 155 9.99 0.15 0.30
N TYR A 156 10.03 0.33 1.63
CA TYR A 156 11.24 0.08 2.41
C TYR A 156 11.72 -1.37 2.24
N LEU A 157 10.83 -2.34 2.44
CA LEU A 157 11.17 -3.76 2.31
C LEU A 157 11.57 -4.12 0.87
N ALA A 158 10.88 -3.58 -0.13
CA ALA A 158 11.18 -3.82 -1.53
C ALA A 158 12.57 -3.32 -1.94
N THR A 159 13.06 -2.23 -1.32
CA THR A 159 14.43 -1.75 -1.56
C THR A 159 15.52 -2.59 -0.88
N GLN A 160 15.15 -3.59 -0.05
CA GLN A 160 16.09 -4.57 0.52
C GLN A 160 16.25 -5.80 -0.39
N ILE A 161 15.45 -5.93 -1.44
CA ILE A 161 15.57 -7.00 -2.43
C ILE A 161 16.85 -6.77 -3.25
N PRO A 162 17.66 -7.83 -3.46
CA PRO A 162 18.86 -7.72 -4.30
C PRO A 162 18.54 -7.21 -5.71
N ALA A 163 19.34 -6.27 -6.22
CA ALA A 163 19.09 -5.60 -7.50
C ALA A 163 19.01 -6.53 -8.72
N TRP A 164 19.65 -7.70 -8.65
CA TRP A 164 19.63 -8.73 -9.70
C TRP A 164 18.39 -9.62 -9.70
N GLU A 165 17.52 -9.49 -8.70
CA GLU A 165 16.28 -10.23 -8.61
C GLU A 165 15.16 -9.46 -9.29
N ARG A 166 14.46 -10.12 -10.23
CA ARG A 166 13.38 -9.46 -10.96
C ARG A 166 12.15 -9.25 -10.09
N ILE A 167 11.73 -7.99 -10.00
CA ILE A 167 10.53 -7.55 -9.28
C ILE A 167 9.47 -7.12 -10.28
N ILE A 168 8.26 -7.66 -10.14
CA ILE A 168 7.09 -7.18 -10.90
C ILE A 168 6.10 -6.58 -9.89
N THR A 169 5.79 -5.30 -10.06
CA THR A 169 4.72 -4.63 -9.31
C THR A 169 3.46 -4.52 -10.15
N ILE A 170 2.31 -4.70 -9.52
CA ILE A 170 0.99 -4.62 -10.16
C ILE A 170 0.14 -3.66 -9.35
N GLU A 171 -0.29 -2.55 -9.96
CA GLU A 171 -0.98 -1.46 -9.30
C GLU A 171 -2.10 -0.89 -10.17
N ASP A 172 -3.24 -0.58 -9.58
CA ASP A 172 -4.27 0.24 -10.25
C ASP A 172 -3.85 1.72 -10.25
N ASN A 173 -3.19 2.16 -9.19
CA ASN A 173 -2.58 3.48 -9.09
C ASN A 173 -1.11 3.31 -8.74
N PRO A 174 -0.18 3.78 -9.57
CA PRO A 174 1.25 3.72 -9.27
C PRO A 174 1.60 4.52 -8.01
N GLU A 175 1.91 3.83 -6.93
CA GLU A 175 2.30 4.42 -5.65
C GLU A 175 3.69 3.97 -5.20
N TRP A 176 4.16 2.82 -5.68
CA TRP A 176 5.41 2.24 -5.23
C TRP A 176 6.62 2.91 -5.85
N HIS A 177 6.55 3.28 -7.14
CA HIS A 177 7.64 3.96 -7.85
C HIS A 177 9.00 3.27 -7.67
N LEU A 178 9.02 1.93 -7.63
CA LEU A 178 10.24 1.17 -7.32
C LEU A 178 11.36 1.45 -8.31
N LYS A 179 11.03 1.65 -9.58
CA LYS A 179 12.02 1.96 -10.61
C LYS A 179 12.78 3.27 -10.35
N GLN A 180 12.12 4.24 -9.68
CA GLN A 180 12.77 5.51 -9.30
C GLN A 180 13.50 5.41 -7.95
N ILE A 181 12.96 4.68 -6.98
CA ILE A 181 13.55 4.59 -5.63
C ILE A 181 14.60 3.49 -5.48
N HIS A 182 14.64 2.55 -6.44
CA HIS A 182 15.63 1.48 -6.54
C HIS A 182 16.11 1.33 -8.01
N PRO A 183 16.80 2.35 -8.56
CA PRO A 183 17.06 2.46 -10.00
C PRO A 183 17.98 1.37 -10.54
N GLU A 184 18.74 0.69 -9.69
CA GLU A 184 19.64 -0.40 -10.06
C GLU A 184 18.94 -1.76 -10.17
N ALA A 185 17.71 -1.89 -9.64
CA ALA A 185 16.97 -3.14 -9.62
C ALA A 185 16.27 -3.44 -10.95
N ASP A 186 16.14 -4.73 -11.27
CA ASP A 186 15.35 -5.21 -12.42
C ASP A 186 13.85 -5.15 -12.07
N VAL A 187 13.23 -3.99 -12.30
CA VAL A 187 11.83 -3.71 -11.93
C VAL A 187 10.96 -3.54 -13.17
N ILE A 188 9.84 -4.27 -13.21
CA ILE A 188 8.73 -4.08 -14.14
C ILE A 188 7.53 -3.56 -13.36
N GLU A 189 7.05 -2.36 -13.70
CA GLU A 189 5.87 -1.75 -13.08
C GLU A 189 4.68 -1.88 -14.04
N LEU A 190 3.66 -2.65 -13.63
CA LEU A 190 2.45 -2.88 -14.41
C LEU A 190 1.31 -2.05 -13.83
N LYS A 191 0.70 -1.21 -14.67
CA LYS A 191 -0.53 -0.50 -14.36
C LYS A 191 -1.72 -1.27 -14.89
N VAL A 192 -2.74 -1.49 -14.05
CA VAL A 192 -3.97 -2.22 -14.38
C VAL A 192 -5.21 -1.32 -14.28
N ASP A 193 -6.29 -1.73 -14.93
CA ASP A 193 -7.58 -1.10 -14.77
C ASP A 193 -8.26 -1.57 -13.48
N LYS A 194 -8.91 -0.64 -12.76
CA LYS A 194 -9.67 -0.94 -11.54
C LYS A 194 -10.88 -1.82 -11.79
N ASN A 195 -11.45 -1.75 -12.99
CA ASN A 195 -12.66 -2.44 -13.35
C ASN A 195 -12.35 -3.78 -14.00
N GLU A 196 -12.41 -4.85 -13.22
CA GLU A 196 -12.17 -6.23 -13.69
C GLU A 196 -13.13 -6.68 -14.81
N ASN A 197 -14.32 -6.08 -14.91
CA ASN A 197 -15.33 -6.50 -15.89
C ASN A 197 -15.28 -5.72 -17.21
N ALA A 198 -14.64 -4.55 -17.21
CA ALA A 198 -14.63 -3.65 -18.38
C ALA A 198 -13.22 -3.10 -18.67
N GLY A 199 -12.21 -3.47 -17.91
CA GLY A 199 -10.83 -3.05 -18.09
C GLY A 199 -10.17 -3.74 -19.29
N ILE A 200 -9.26 -3.03 -19.94
CA ILE A 200 -8.47 -3.57 -21.07
C ILE A 200 -7.38 -4.51 -20.54
N PHE A 201 -6.81 -4.20 -19.37
CA PHE A 201 -5.75 -4.99 -18.73
C PHE A 201 -6.00 -5.03 -17.22
N THR A 202 -6.46 -6.16 -16.74
CA THR A 202 -6.93 -6.35 -15.36
C THR A 202 -5.82 -6.89 -14.45
N TYR A 203 -6.07 -6.95 -13.13
CA TYR A 203 -5.19 -7.64 -12.18
C TYR A 203 -4.96 -9.11 -12.60
N SER A 204 -6.03 -9.79 -13.02
CA SER A 204 -5.96 -11.16 -13.54
C SER A 204 -5.00 -11.30 -14.71
N ASP A 205 -5.08 -10.38 -15.67
CA ASP A 205 -4.21 -10.39 -16.85
C ASP A 205 -2.77 -10.09 -16.48
N ALA A 206 -2.55 -9.13 -15.59
CA ALA A 206 -1.22 -8.74 -15.13
C ALA A 206 -0.52 -9.89 -14.37
N ILE A 207 -1.23 -10.58 -13.46
CA ILE A 207 -0.67 -11.73 -12.74
C ILE A 207 -0.29 -12.84 -13.73
N LYS A 208 -1.19 -13.21 -14.66
CA LYS A 208 -0.91 -14.23 -15.69
C LYS A 208 0.24 -13.84 -16.61
N ALA A 209 0.32 -12.58 -17.02
CA ALA A 209 1.42 -12.09 -17.84
C ALA A 209 2.74 -12.13 -17.08
N SER A 210 2.72 -11.75 -15.80
CA SER A 210 3.89 -11.75 -14.93
C SER A 210 4.54 -13.11 -14.79
N LEU A 211 3.76 -14.21 -14.71
CA LEU A 211 4.29 -15.58 -14.65
C LEU A 211 5.17 -15.95 -15.84
N ARG A 212 5.04 -15.26 -16.98
CA ARG A 212 5.84 -15.46 -18.20
C ARG A 212 7.04 -14.52 -18.30
N GLN A 213 7.20 -13.61 -17.34
CA GLN A 213 8.27 -12.62 -17.30
C GLN A 213 9.41 -13.00 -16.35
N ASN A 214 9.47 -14.27 -15.90
CA ASN A 214 10.48 -14.80 -15.00
C ASN A 214 10.66 -13.96 -13.70
N PRO A 215 9.59 -13.68 -12.93
CA PRO A 215 9.68 -12.91 -11.71
C PRO A 215 10.32 -13.72 -10.60
N ARG A 216 11.18 -13.08 -9.80
CA ARG A 216 11.53 -13.60 -8.48
C ARG A 216 10.54 -13.09 -7.42
N TRP A 217 10.08 -11.84 -7.61
CA TRP A 217 9.11 -11.18 -6.75
C TRP A 217 7.90 -10.70 -7.55
N MET A 218 6.71 -11.03 -7.07
CA MET A 218 5.45 -10.51 -7.60
C MET A 218 4.73 -9.76 -6.48
N MET A 219 4.54 -8.46 -6.68
CA MET A 219 4.02 -7.55 -5.67
C MET A 219 2.73 -6.91 -6.15
N LEU A 220 1.69 -6.99 -5.33
CA LEU A 220 0.41 -6.36 -5.58
C LEU A 220 0.20 -5.21 -4.60
N SER A 221 -0.15 -4.02 -5.10
CA SER A 221 -0.28 -2.83 -4.24
C SER A 221 -1.29 -3.04 -3.13
N GLU A 222 -2.44 -3.61 -3.44
CA GLU A 222 -3.47 -3.97 -2.45
C GLU A 222 -4.35 -5.11 -2.95
N ALA A 223 -4.50 -6.15 -2.13
CA ALA A 223 -5.47 -7.21 -2.38
C ALA A 223 -6.84 -6.77 -1.82
N ARG A 224 -7.86 -6.74 -2.67
CA ARG A 224 -9.22 -6.28 -2.32
C ARG A 224 -10.32 -7.28 -2.66
N GLY A 225 -10.07 -8.17 -3.62
CA GLY A 225 -11.06 -9.04 -4.19
C GLY A 225 -10.49 -10.36 -4.73
N ARG A 226 -11.06 -10.82 -5.84
CA ARG A 226 -10.75 -12.14 -6.41
C ARG A 226 -9.32 -12.29 -6.92
N GLU A 227 -8.62 -11.20 -7.21
CA GLU A 227 -7.19 -11.19 -7.57
C GLU A 227 -6.32 -11.83 -6.49
N ALA A 228 -6.76 -11.81 -5.22
CA ALA A 228 -6.08 -12.49 -4.12
C ALA A 228 -5.92 -14.00 -4.39
N CYS A 229 -6.88 -14.66 -5.03
CA CYS A 229 -6.80 -16.08 -5.39
C CYS A 229 -5.63 -16.33 -6.36
N GLN A 230 -5.58 -15.56 -7.43
CA GLN A 230 -4.55 -15.71 -8.46
C GLN A 230 -3.16 -15.34 -7.93
N LEU A 231 -3.10 -14.37 -7.01
CA LEU A 231 -1.86 -14.02 -6.32
C LEU A 231 -1.35 -15.19 -5.47
N MET A 232 -2.26 -15.87 -4.71
CA MET A 232 -1.92 -17.07 -3.96
C MET A 232 -1.46 -18.19 -4.87
N GLU A 233 -2.14 -18.41 -6.01
CA GLU A 233 -1.72 -19.38 -7.01
C GLU A 233 -0.31 -19.07 -7.55
N ALA A 234 -0.01 -17.81 -7.83
CA ALA A 234 1.32 -17.40 -8.28
C ALA A 234 2.39 -17.66 -7.22
N TRP A 235 2.14 -17.30 -5.97
CA TRP A 235 3.09 -17.52 -4.88
C TRP A 235 3.31 -18.99 -4.56
N SER A 236 2.30 -19.86 -4.74
CA SER A 236 2.43 -21.30 -4.57
C SER A 236 3.41 -21.95 -5.55
N THR A 237 3.79 -21.26 -6.63
CA THR A 237 4.81 -21.74 -7.58
C THR A 237 6.25 -21.47 -7.13
N GLY A 238 6.45 -20.87 -5.96
CA GLY A 238 7.75 -20.50 -5.42
C GLY A 238 8.22 -19.08 -5.78
N ILE A 239 7.33 -18.27 -6.36
CA ILE A 239 7.53 -16.83 -6.53
C ILE A 239 7.28 -16.17 -5.18
N CYS A 240 8.19 -15.32 -4.74
CA CYS A 240 8.03 -14.54 -3.52
C CYS A 240 7.13 -13.34 -3.77
N GLY A 241 6.57 -12.77 -2.72
CA GLY A 241 5.69 -11.66 -2.94
C GLY A 241 5.46 -10.74 -1.76
N MET A 242 4.78 -9.66 -2.09
CA MET A 242 4.34 -8.68 -1.11
C MET A 242 3.01 -8.09 -1.53
N THR A 243 2.09 -7.96 -0.59
CA THR A 243 0.82 -7.23 -0.81
C THR A 243 0.40 -6.49 0.44
N THR A 244 -0.54 -5.56 0.27
CA THR A 244 -1.19 -4.90 1.39
C THR A 244 -2.67 -5.25 1.45
N LEU A 245 -3.25 -5.21 2.64
CA LEU A 245 -4.69 -5.37 2.85
C LEU A 245 -5.16 -4.61 4.10
N HIS A 246 -6.47 -4.54 4.29
CA HIS A 246 -7.09 -3.95 5.45
C HIS A 246 -7.55 -5.01 6.44
N THR A 247 -6.85 -5.10 7.58
CA THR A 247 -7.26 -5.81 8.79
C THR A 247 -6.62 -5.15 10.01
N ASP A 248 -7.21 -5.38 11.17
CA ASP A 248 -6.81 -4.82 12.47
C ASP A 248 -5.92 -5.76 13.30
N ASP A 249 -5.66 -6.97 12.81
CA ASP A 249 -4.82 -7.97 13.46
C ASP A 249 -4.15 -8.86 12.41
N THR A 250 -2.84 -9.07 12.56
CA THR A 250 -2.08 -9.91 11.62
C THR A 250 -2.56 -11.35 11.60
N ARG A 251 -3.05 -11.89 12.72
CA ARG A 251 -3.58 -13.26 12.82
C ARG A 251 -4.85 -13.47 11.99
N LYS A 252 -5.55 -12.39 11.63
CA LYS A 252 -6.75 -12.40 10.78
C LYS A 252 -6.42 -12.35 9.27
N ILE A 253 -5.15 -12.21 8.90
CA ILE A 253 -4.74 -12.17 7.49
C ILE A 253 -5.27 -13.38 6.71
N PRO A 254 -5.11 -14.63 7.18
CA PRO A 254 -5.62 -15.80 6.45
C PRO A 254 -7.14 -15.75 6.24
N GLU A 255 -7.90 -15.46 7.29
CA GLU A 255 -9.36 -15.32 7.21
C GLU A 255 -9.78 -14.20 6.24
N ARG A 256 -9.06 -13.06 6.27
CA ARG A 256 -9.35 -11.92 5.38
C ARG A 256 -9.14 -12.27 3.92
N ILE A 257 -8.09 -13.00 3.61
CA ILE A 257 -7.81 -13.48 2.24
C ILE A 257 -8.88 -14.49 1.80
N LEU A 258 -9.26 -15.43 2.66
CA LEU A 258 -10.35 -16.37 2.39
C LEU A 258 -11.66 -15.65 2.05
N ASN A 259 -12.01 -14.63 2.83
CA ASN A 259 -13.21 -13.83 2.60
C ASN A 259 -13.18 -13.05 1.28
N MET A 260 -12.00 -12.60 0.83
CA MET A 260 -11.83 -11.93 -0.47
C MET A 260 -12.03 -12.90 -1.64
N ILE A 261 -11.53 -14.12 -1.50
CA ILE A 261 -11.63 -15.16 -2.53
C ILE A 261 -13.07 -15.65 -2.68
N GLY A 262 -13.84 -15.65 -1.59
CA GLY A 262 -15.24 -16.05 -1.59
C GLY A 262 -15.46 -17.56 -1.69
N SER A 263 -16.60 -17.97 -2.25
CA SER A 263 -16.98 -19.39 -2.38
C SER A 263 -16.15 -20.07 -3.49
N TYR A 264 -14.93 -20.41 -3.20
CA TYR A 264 -14.04 -21.15 -4.11
C TYR A 264 -13.76 -22.54 -3.53
N GLY A 265 -14.49 -23.54 -3.99
CA GLY A 265 -14.16 -24.95 -3.74
C GLY A 265 -13.98 -25.32 -2.26
N ASP A 266 -12.88 -25.98 -1.96
CA ASP A 266 -12.50 -26.43 -0.63
C ASP A 266 -11.82 -25.31 0.18
N ALA A 267 -12.58 -24.66 1.06
CA ALA A 267 -12.09 -23.57 1.91
C ALA A 267 -10.92 -24.00 2.81
N GLN A 268 -10.93 -25.25 3.29
CA GLN A 268 -9.87 -25.80 4.12
C GLN A 268 -8.55 -25.94 3.35
N ARG A 269 -8.64 -26.39 2.10
CA ARG A 269 -7.47 -26.49 1.23
C ARG A 269 -6.85 -25.13 0.97
N LEU A 270 -7.68 -24.13 0.72
CA LEU A 270 -7.24 -22.75 0.46
C LEU A 270 -6.63 -22.14 1.71
N GLU A 271 -7.24 -22.34 2.89
CA GLU A 271 -6.65 -21.89 4.15
C GLU A 271 -5.28 -22.52 4.38
N ASN A 272 -5.15 -23.82 4.17
CA ASN A 272 -3.87 -24.52 4.28
C ASN A 272 -2.82 -23.97 3.32
N GLN A 273 -3.21 -23.59 2.11
CA GLN A 273 -2.33 -22.97 1.13
C GLN A 273 -1.87 -21.59 1.61
N ILE A 274 -2.75 -20.76 2.16
CA ILE A 274 -2.40 -19.45 2.70
C ILE A 274 -1.32 -19.56 3.80
N TYR A 275 -1.46 -20.54 4.72
CA TYR A 275 -0.46 -20.77 5.77
C TYR A 275 0.87 -21.35 5.26
N ASN A 276 0.90 -21.94 4.06
CA ASN A 276 2.12 -22.39 3.40
C ASN A 276 2.83 -21.25 2.67
N ASP A 277 2.05 -20.39 1.98
CA ASP A 277 2.56 -19.46 0.97
C ASP A 277 2.81 -18.05 1.54
N ILE A 278 2.18 -17.71 2.67
CA ILE A 278 2.45 -16.46 3.39
C ILE A 278 3.35 -16.77 4.58
N ASP A 279 4.45 -16.03 4.69
CA ASP A 279 5.43 -16.22 5.76
C ASP A 279 5.29 -15.19 6.86
N VAL A 280 5.12 -13.91 6.51
CA VAL A 280 5.16 -12.78 7.45
C VAL A 280 3.97 -11.86 7.26
N GLY A 281 3.25 -11.62 8.35
CA GLY A 281 2.24 -10.58 8.47
C GLY A 281 2.79 -9.40 9.27
N ILE A 282 2.66 -8.18 8.76
CA ILE A 282 3.06 -6.94 9.44
C ILE A 282 1.85 -6.06 9.61
N LYS A 283 1.54 -5.64 10.84
CA LYS A 283 0.51 -4.63 11.09
C LYS A 283 1.15 -3.29 11.42
N LEU A 284 0.68 -2.26 10.72
CA LEU A 284 1.03 -0.87 11.00
C LEU A 284 -0.10 -0.16 11.74
N GLY A 285 0.28 0.67 12.67
CA GLY A 285 -0.65 1.46 13.47
C GLY A 285 -0.07 2.80 13.89
N PHE A 286 -0.81 3.46 14.77
CA PHE A 286 -0.43 4.75 15.33
C PHE A 286 -0.19 4.61 16.84
N ALA A 287 0.92 5.14 17.31
CA ALA A 287 1.21 5.31 18.72
C ALA A 287 1.27 6.81 19.08
N ARG A 288 1.32 7.12 20.36
CA ARG A 288 1.54 8.49 20.86
C ARG A 288 2.79 8.53 21.70
N ASN A 289 3.62 9.54 21.46
CA ASN A 289 4.80 9.79 22.29
C ASN A 289 4.41 10.48 23.62
N ALA A 290 5.39 10.73 24.48
CA ALA A 290 5.17 11.38 25.78
C ALA A 290 4.56 12.80 25.67
N GLN A 291 4.74 13.48 24.53
CA GLN A 291 4.16 14.79 24.22
C GLN A 291 2.74 14.68 23.63
N GLY A 292 2.18 13.46 23.50
CA GLY A 292 0.86 13.22 22.93
C GLY A 292 0.81 13.28 21.39
N LEU A 293 1.95 13.47 20.73
CA LEU A 293 2.04 13.48 19.27
C LEU A 293 1.91 12.07 18.72
N SER A 294 1.08 11.93 17.68
CA SER A 294 0.86 10.64 17.02
C SER A 294 2.00 10.35 16.04
N TYR A 295 2.50 9.13 16.05
CA TYR A 295 3.48 8.63 15.08
C TYR A 295 3.10 7.23 14.60
N ARG A 296 3.59 6.83 13.42
CA ARG A 296 3.38 5.50 12.86
C ARG A 296 4.40 4.53 13.42
N ARG A 297 3.98 3.27 13.62
CA ARG A 297 4.91 2.20 14.01
C ARG A 297 4.46 0.85 13.49
N ILE A 298 5.38 -0.11 13.48
CA ILE A 298 5.06 -1.54 13.40
C ILE A 298 4.43 -1.93 14.74
N GLU A 299 3.15 -2.33 14.70
CA GLU A 299 2.43 -2.78 15.91
C GLU A 299 2.52 -4.29 16.10
N GLN A 300 2.45 -5.04 15.00
CA GLN A 300 2.51 -6.50 15.08
C GLN A 300 3.39 -7.06 13.96
N ILE A 301 4.11 -8.13 14.30
CA ILE A 301 4.75 -9.03 13.36
C ILE A 301 4.30 -10.44 13.72
N CYS A 302 3.65 -11.11 12.78
CA CYS A 302 3.17 -12.48 12.92
C CYS A 302 3.76 -13.34 11.81
N LEU A 303 4.24 -14.52 12.16
CA LEU A 303 4.69 -15.51 11.19
C LEU A 303 3.65 -16.61 11.05
N PHE A 304 3.60 -17.17 9.86
CA PHE A 304 2.70 -18.26 9.50
C PHE A 304 3.50 -19.50 9.07
N GLY A 305 2.94 -20.65 9.37
CA GLY A 305 3.54 -21.92 8.98
C GLY A 305 2.56 -23.06 9.08
N ARG A 306 2.93 -24.20 8.50
CA ARG A 306 2.13 -25.40 8.53
C ARG A 306 3.01 -26.61 8.74
N GLU A 307 2.70 -27.47 9.72
CA GLU A 307 3.40 -28.73 9.98
C GLU A 307 2.43 -29.79 10.44
N GLN A 308 2.63 -31.03 9.98
CA GLN A 308 1.84 -32.22 10.34
C GLN A 308 0.32 -31.99 10.22
N GLY A 309 -0.11 -31.26 9.18
CA GLY A 309 -1.52 -30.99 8.92
C GLY A 309 -2.14 -29.86 9.73
N ARG A 310 -1.37 -29.19 10.59
CA ARG A 310 -1.85 -28.06 11.42
C ARG A 310 -1.33 -26.73 10.92
N ASN A 311 -2.21 -25.74 10.86
CA ASN A 311 -1.90 -24.36 10.60
C ASN A 311 -1.41 -23.69 11.90
N GLU A 312 -0.28 -23.02 11.87
CA GLU A 312 0.34 -22.35 13.01
C GLU A 312 0.59 -20.87 12.70
N SER A 313 0.34 -20.02 13.68
CA SER A 313 0.73 -18.61 13.65
C SER A 313 1.50 -18.26 14.92
N TRP A 314 2.48 -17.39 14.78
CA TRP A 314 3.29 -16.93 15.89
C TRP A 314 3.36 -15.40 15.90
N LEU A 315 2.68 -14.81 16.86
CA LEU A 315 2.73 -13.37 17.09
C LEU A 315 4.05 -13.06 17.83
N TRP A 316 5.09 -12.76 17.06
CA TRP A 316 6.41 -12.43 17.60
C TRP A 316 6.44 -11.05 18.25
N VAL A 317 5.81 -10.05 17.59
CA VAL A 317 5.69 -8.68 18.08
C VAL A 317 4.21 -8.35 18.27
N ASP A 318 3.84 -7.77 19.42
CA ASP A 318 2.54 -7.19 19.68
C ASP A 318 2.69 -5.82 20.34
N ARG A 319 1.86 -4.87 19.93
CA ARG A 319 1.93 -3.46 20.38
C ARG A 319 3.32 -2.83 20.28
N GLY A 320 4.11 -3.26 19.27
CA GLY A 320 5.46 -2.78 19.03
C GLY A 320 6.53 -3.35 19.96
N GLU A 321 6.24 -4.41 20.70
CA GLU A 321 7.17 -5.08 21.61
C GLU A 321 7.18 -6.58 21.35
N ALA A 322 8.34 -7.22 21.57
CA ALA A 322 8.46 -8.67 21.47
C ALA A 322 7.60 -9.35 22.52
N THR A 323 6.82 -10.37 22.12
CA THR A 323 5.90 -11.08 23.03
C THR A 323 6.61 -12.02 24.01
N GLY A 324 7.86 -12.37 23.76
CA GLY A 324 8.62 -13.34 24.52
C GLY A 324 8.12 -14.80 24.41
N GLN A 325 7.15 -15.04 23.52
CA GLN A 325 6.61 -16.38 23.29
C GLN A 325 7.54 -17.18 22.39
N PRO A 326 7.81 -18.46 22.66
CA PRO A 326 8.64 -19.28 21.80
C PRO A 326 7.93 -19.58 20.47
N ALA A 327 8.72 -19.59 19.38
CA ALA A 327 8.20 -19.93 18.07
C ALA A 327 7.67 -21.39 18.03
N PRO A 328 6.46 -21.62 17.46
CA PRO A 328 5.93 -22.96 17.17
C PRO A 328 6.86 -23.79 16.28
N GLY A 329 6.67 -25.11 16.28
CA GLY A 329 7.56 -26.05 15.60
C GLY A 329 7.76 -25.77 14.12
N ALA A 330 6.64 -25.56 13.40
CA ALA A 330 6.69 -25.26 11.96
C ALA A 330 7.48 -23.99 11.66
N ILE A 331 7.20 -22.93 12.41
CA ILE A 331 7.83 -21.63 12.22
C ILE A 331 9.31 -21.66 12.63
N ARG A 332 9.63 -22.31 13.74
CA ARG A 332 11.04 -22.50 14.17
C ARG A 332 11.87 -23.23 13.12
N LYS A 333 11.29 -24.30 12.53
CA LYS A 333 11.93 -25.06 11.46
C LYS A 333 12.18 -24.20 10.21
N LYS A 334 11.18 -23.39 9.81
CA LYS A 334 11.25 -22.46 8.67
C LYS A 334 12.35 -21.43 8.89
N LEU A 335 12.38 -20.77 10.05
CA LEU A 335 13.40 -19.79 10.43
C LEU A 335 14.81 -20.41 10.42
N LYS A 336 14.97 -21.61 11.02
CA LYS A 336 16.24 -22.33 11.03
C LYS A 336 16.71 -22.67 9.62
N GLN A 337 15.82 -23.12 8.74
CA GLN A 337 16.16 -23.41 7.34
C GLN A 337 16.58 -22.16 6.57
N ALA A 338 16.02 -21.02 6.94
CA ALA A 338 16.34 -19.70 6.38
C ALA A 338 17.63 -19.08 7.01
N GLY A 339 18.22 -19.72 8.03
CA GLY A 339 19.38 -19.17 8.76
C GLY A 339 19.02 -17.92 9.60
N ILE A 340 17.75 -17.77 9.99
CA ILE A 340 17.28 -16.64 10.78
C ILE A 340 17.16 -17.07 12.24
N GLU A 341 17.91 -16.39 13.10
CA GLU A 341 17.83 -16.56 14.55
C GLU A 341 16.88 -15.50 15.13
N VAL A 342 16.01 -15.92 16.03
CA VAL A 342 15.12 -15.04 16.79
C VAL A 342 15.29 -15.43 18.25
N ASP A 343 15.88 -14.52 19.00
CA ASP A 343 16.07 -14.63 20.46
C ASP A 343 14.74 -14.40 21.21
#